data_d05d7c62c99c7595cd282448975bce32
#
_entry.id   d05d7c62c99c7595cd282448975bce32
#
_cell.length_a   1.000
_cell.length_b   1.000
_cell.length_c   1.000
_cell.angle_alpha   90.00
_cell.angle_beta   90.00
_cell.angle_gamma   90.00
#
_symmetry.space_group_name_H-M   'P 1'
#
loop_
_entity.id
_entity.type
_entity.pdbx_description
1 polymer ?
#
loop_
_entity_poly.entity_id
_entity_poly.type
_entity_poly.pdbx_seq_one_letter_code
_entity_poly.pdbx_strand_id
1 'polypeptide(L)'
;ALVRWQHPDRGLLSPFFFIDILETTGLIYKLDMYMWECAAAKLSEWKKKGDTVHYISVNISTKDFYLIDVYEVITSIVKKYDIEPKMLKLEITETALMSDLKKNMEVIKALRDYGFKIEIDDFGSGYSSLNMLKDISADVLKIDMAFLRATENEAKGQDILETIISLGGKLGM
;
A
#
# COMPACT_ATOMS: atom_id res chain seq x y z
N ALA A 1 -5.33 -6.15 -2.30
CA ALA A 1 -5.65 -7.03 -3.44
C ALA A 1 -4.36 -7.54 -4.08
N LEU A 2 -4.35 -8.80 -4.52
CA LEU A 2 -3.17 -9.41 -5.13
C LEU A 2 -3.48 -9.80 -6.57
N VAL A 3 -2.76 -9.21 -7.52
CA VAL A 3 -2.88 -9.51 -8.95
C VAL A 3 -2.48 -10.96 -9.26
N ARG A 4 -3.16 -11.54 -10.24
CA ARG A 4 -2.78 -12.81 -10.88
C ARG A 4 -2.95 -12.66 -12.39
N TRP A 5 -2.02 -13.19 -13.15
CA TRP A 5 -2.10 -13.15 -14.61
C TRP A 5 -2.55 -14.49 -15.17
N GLN A 6 -3.74 -14.52 -15.77
CA GLN A 6 -4.20 -15.69 -16.53
C GLN A 6 -3.53 -15.67 -17.90
N HIS A 7 -2.39 -16.36 -18.02
CA HIS A 7 -1.65 -16.45 -19.27
C HIS A 7 -2.26 -17.55 -20.16
N PRO A 8 -2.44 -17.31 -21.48
CA PRO A 8 -3.08 -18.28 -22.37
C PRO A 8 -2.40 -19.64 -22.41
N ASP A 9 -1.05 -19.66 -22.41
CA ASP A 9 -0.28 -20.91 -22.55
C ASP A 9 0.29 -21.43 -21.23
N ARG A 10 0.38 -20.60 -20.17
CA ARG A 10 1.07 -20.93 -18.91
C ARG A 10 0.13 -21.01 -17.71
N GLY A 11 -1.18 -20.79 -17.92
CA GLY A 11 -2.16 -20.79 -16.84
C GLY A 11 -2.01 -19.59 -15.90
N LEU A 12 -2.32 -19.78 -14.63
CA LEU A 12 -2.34 -18.69 -13.63
C LEU A 12 -0.92 -18.39 -13.11
N LEU A 13 -0.38 -17.24 -13.45
CA LEU A 13 0.92 -16.77 -13.02
C LEU A 13 0.83 -15.88 -11.77
N SER A 14 1.77 -16.10 -10.84
CA SER A 14 1.96 -15.23 -9.68
C SER A 14 2.68 -13.93 -10.05
N PRO A 15 2.59 -12.87 -9.23
CA PRO A 15 3.26 -11.59 -9.44
C PRO A 15 4.76 -11.71 -9.71
N PHE A 16 5.42 -12.63 -9.05
CA PHE A 16 6.87 -12.92 -9.19
C PHE A 16 7.34 -13.04 -10.64
N PHE A 17 6.48 -13.52 -11.55
CA PHE A 17 6.86 -13.75 -12.95
C PHE A 17 6.79 -12.50 -13.84
N PHE A 18 6.15 -11.41 -13.41
CA PHE A 18 5.90 -10.27 -14.31
C PHE A 18 6.03 -8.90 -13.66
N ILE A 19 5.98 -8.76 -12.33
CA ILE A 19 6.07 -7.46 -11.67
C ILE A 19 7.40 -6.78 -11.98
N ASP A 20 8.54 -7.45 -11.80
CA ASP A 20 9.87 -6.88 -12.05
C ASP A 20 10.02 -6.37 -13.49
N ILE A 21 9.41 -7.09 -14.46
CA ILE A 21 9.40 -6.67 -15.87
C ILE A 21 8.60 -5.38 -16.04
N LEU A 22 7.43 -5.28 -15.41
CA LEU A 22 6.58 -4.08 -15.50
C LEU A 22 7.22 -2.89 -14.80
N GLU A 23 7.89 -3.10 -13.67
CA GLU A 23 8.65 -2.06 -12.98
C GLU A 23 9.82 -1.57 -13.82
N THR A 24 10.64 -2.48 -14.36
CA THR A 24 11.81 -2.13 -15.18
C THR A 24 11.41 -1.40 -16.45
N THR A 25 10.30 -1.81 -17.08
CA THR A 25 9.78 -1.17 -18.31
C THR A 25 8.94 0.09 -18.03
N GLY A 26 8.68 0.41 -16.76
CA GLY A 26 7.84 1.54 -16.36
C GLY A 26 6.35 1.35 -16.69
N LEU A 27 5.89 0.11 -16.88
CA LEU A 27 4.50 -0.20 -17.17
C LEU A 27 3.67 -0.59 -15.94
N ILE A 28 4.30 -0.66 -14.77
CA ILE A 28 3.64 -1.07 -13.51
C ILE A 28 2.44 -0.18 -13.20
N TYR A 29 2.53 1.13 -13.41
CA TYR A 29 1.42 2.05 -13.12
C TYR A 29 0.12 1.69 -13.88
N LYS A 30 0.22 1.11 -15.09
CA LYS A 30 -0.98 0.65 -15.83
C LYS A 30 -1.64 -0.54 -15.18
N LEU A 31 -0.83 -1.44 -14.62
CA LEU A 31 -1.32 -2.57 -13.86
C LEU A 31 -1.97 -2.09 -12.55
N ASP A 32 -1.32 -1.17 -11.84
CA ASP A 32 -1.81 -0.65 -10.58
C ASP A 32 -3.14 0.10 -10.78
N MET A 33 -3.23 0.98 -11.77
CA MET A 33 -4.50 1.62 -12.14
C MET A 33 -5.61 0.61 -12.46
N TYR A 34 -5.29 -0.45 -13.20
CA TYR A 34 -6.25 -1.53 -13.50
C TYR A 34 -6.71 -2.24 -12.22
N MET A 35 -5.79 -2.52 -11.28
CA MET A 35 -6.12 -3.15 -10.01
C MET A 35 -6.96 -2.24 -9.13
N TRP A 36 -6.71 -0.93 -9.11
CA TRP A 36 -7.52 0.06 -8.39
C TRP A 36 -8.95 0.10 -8.93
N GLU A 37 -9.11 0.10 -10.24
CA GLU A 37 -10.43 0.03 -10.92
C GLU A 37 -11.17 -1.27 -10.57
N CYS A 38 -10.49 -2.42 -10.62
CA CYS A 38 -11.08 -3.70 -10.25
C CYS A 38 -11.54 -3.74 -8.78
N ALA A 39 -10.71 -3.22 -7.87
CA ALA A 39 -11.02 -3.15 -6.46
C ALA A 39 -12.24 -2.24 -6.20
N ALA A 40 -12.25 -1.05 -6.80
CA ALA A 40 -13.35 -0.10 -6.66
C ALA A 40 -14.66 -0.65 -7.24
N ALA A 41 -14.61 -1.32 -8.40
CA ALA A 41 -15.79 -1.98 -8.98
C ALA A 41 -16.35 -3.06 -8.03
N LYS A 42 -15.47 -3.85 -7.41
CA LYS A 42 -15.87 -4.88 -6.44
C LYS A 42 -16.48 -4.30 -5.17
N LEU A 43 -15.90 -3.24 -4.64
CA LEU A 43 -16.43 -2.51 -3.49
C LEU A 43 -17.81 -1.91 -3.80
N SER A 44 -18.00 -1.34 -4.99
CA SER A 44 -19.30 -0.83 -5.45
C SER A 44 -20.36 -1.95 -5.54
N GLU A 45 -19.96 -3.14 -6.01
CA GLU A 45 -20.84 -4.32 -6.01
C GLU A 45 -21.26 -4.71 -4.59
N TRP A 46 -20.32 -4.75 -3.66
CA TRP A 46 -20.60 -5.07 -2.25
C TRP A 46 -21.50 -4.02 -1.60
N LYS A 47 -21.22 -2.74 -1.80
CA LYS A 47 -22.06 -1.62 -1.33
C LYS A 47 -23.52 -1.77 -1.81
N LYS A 48 -23.73 -2.10 -3.09
CA LYS A 48 -25.06 -2.32 -3.66
C LYS A 48 -25.80 -3.51 -3.03
N LYS A 49 -25.07 -4.48 -2.48
CA LYS A 49 -25.62 -5.62 -1.74
C LYS A 49 -25.83 -5.34 -0.25
N GLY A 50 -25.58 -4.10 0.19
CA GLY A 50 -25.73 -3.68 1.58
C GLY A 50 -24.48 -3.94 2.46
N ASP A 51 -23.38 -4.41 1.87
CA ASP A 51 -22.12 -4.63 2.57
C ASP A 51 -21.27 -3.35 2.49
N THR A 52 -21.15 -2.65 3.60
CA THR A 52 -20.35 -1.42 3.74
C THR A 52 -19.24 -1.56 4.78
N VAL A 53 -19.04 -2.77 5.32
CA VAL A 53 -18.07 -3.04 6.39
C VAL A 53 -16.71 -3.45 5.81
N HIS A 54 -16.72 -4.14 4.66
CA HIS A 54 -15.51 -4.64 4.04
C HIS A 54 -14.74 -3.55 3.28
N TYR A 55 -13.44 -3.74 3.21
CA TYR A 55 -12.51 -2.89 2.46
C TYR A 55 -11.60 -3.77 1.59
N ILE A 56 -10.97 -3.13 0.62
CA ILE A 56 -9.92 -3.75 -0.19
C ILE A 56 -8.69 -2.86 -0.12
N SER A 57 -7.53 -3.44 0.20
CA SER A 57 -6.25 -2.75 0.11
C SER A 57 -5.63 -2.95 -1.26
N VAL A 58 -5.08 -1.89 -1.83
CA VAL A 58 -4.38 -1.86 -3.12
C VAL A 58 -3.02 -1.23 -2.99
N ASN A 59 -2.03 -1.76 -3.72
CA ASN A 59 -0.68 -1.24 -3.70
C ASN A 59 -0.56 0.05 -4.51
N ILE A 60 0.31 0.94 -4.04
CA ILE A 60 0.84 2.08 -4.78
C ILE A 60 2.34 1.86 -4.91
N SER A 61 2.82 1.71 -6.14
CA SER A 61 4.22 1.48 -6.44
C SER A 61 5.04 2.77 -6.41
N THR A 62 6.36 2.64 -6.28
CA THR A 62 7.28 3.79 -6.41
C THR A 62 7.06 4.53 -7.74
N LYS A 63 6.82 3.79 -8.82
CA LYS A 63 6.65 4.38 -10.16
C LYS A 63 5.38 5.21 -10.30
N ASP A 64 4.33 4.90 -9.55
CA ASP A 64 3.08 5.65 -9.59
C ASP A 64 3.31 7.10 -9.17
N PHE A 65 4.09 7.36 -8.12
CA PHE A 65 4.41 8.71 -7.65
C PHE A 65 5.17 9.57 -8.69
N TYR A 66 5.82 8.93 -9.67
CA TYR A 66 6.59 9.62 -10.71
C TYR A 66 5.84 9.74 -12.04
N LEU A 67 5.03 8.75 -12.39
CA LEU A 67 4.47 8.61 -13.73
C LEU A 67 3.05 9.14 -13.86
N ILE A 68 2.32 9.24 -12.75
CA ILE A 68 0.92 9.70 -12.75
C ILE A 68 0.65 10.64 -11.57
N ASP A 69 -0.45 11.37 -11.65
CA ASP A 69 -1.03 12.05 -10.49
C ASP A 69 -1.88 11.05 -9.70
N VAL A 70 -1.25 10.42 -8.69
CA VAL A 70 -1.89 9.39 -7.86
C VAL A 70 -3.14 9.93 -7.17
N TYR A 71 -3.10 11.17 -6.68
CA TYR A 71 -4.25 11.78 -6.00
C TYR A 71 -5.44 11.94 -6.94
N GLU A 72 -5.22 12.54 -8.12
CA GLU A 72 -6.28 12.76 -9.11
C GLU A 72 -6.87 11.42 -9.60
N VAL A 73 -6.01 10.45 -9.93
CA VAL A 73 -6.46 9.15 -10.44
C VAL A 73 -7.30 8.41 -9.41
N ILE A 74 -6.82 8.24 -8.19
CA ILE A 74 -7.52 7.45 -7.16
C ILE A 74 -8.81 8.14 -6.72
N THR A 75 -8.80 9.47 -6.56
CA THR A 75 -10.02 10.20 -6.21
C THR A 75 -11.08 10.16 -7.32
N SER A 76 -10.65 10.17 -8.58
CA SER A 76 -11.57 9.99 -9.72
C SER A 76 -12.21 8.58 -9.72
N ILE A 77 -11.43 7.55 -9.39
CA ILE A 77 -11.92 6.16 -9.31
C ILE A 77 -13.01 6.03 -8.23
N VAL A 78 -12.77 6.51 -7.00
CA VAL A 78 -13.78 6.37 -5.93
C VAL A 78 -15.05 7.15 -6.25
N LYS A 79 -14.94 8.31 -6.90
CA LYS A 79 -16.11 9.07 -7.42
C LYS A 79 -16.87 8.29 -8.50
N LYS A 80 -16.14 7.74 -9.48
CA LYS A 80 -16.71 6.96 -10.60
C LYS A 80 -17.53 5.76 -10.12
N TYR A 81 -17.03 5.04 -9.10
CA TYR A 81 -17.67 3.83 -8.57
C TYR A 81 -18.60 4.10 -7.38
N ASP A 82 -18.76 5.37 -6.98
CA ASP A 82 -19.61 5.78 -5.86
C ASP A 82 -19.31 4.98 -4.58
N ILE A 83 -18.03 4.89 -4.21
CA ILE A 83 -17.58 4.23 -2.97
C ILE A 83 -17.01 5.24 -1.99
N GLU A 84 -17.10 4.92 -0.69
CA GLU A 84 -16.45 5.75 0.34
C GLU A 84 -14.94 5.53 0.28
N PRO A 85 -14.11 6.60 0.35
CA PRO A 85 -12.65 6.48 0.27
C PRO A 85 -12.07 5.47 1.27
N LYS A 86 -12.60 5.42 2.49
CA LYS A 86 -12.14 4.49 3.55
C LYS A 86 -12.29 3.01 3.20
N MET A 87 -13.13 2.66 2.19
CA MET A 87 -13.31 1.28 1.75
C MET A 87 -12.16 0.82 0.83
N LEU A 88 -11.47 1.76 0.19
CA LEU A 88 -10.28 1.49 -0.61
C LEU A 88 -9.04 1.93 0.16
N LYS A 89 -8.36 0.99 0.80
CA LYS A 89 -7.13 1.26 1.53
C LYS A 89 -5.92 1.28 0.60
N LEU A 90 -4.95 2.12 0.89
CA LEU A 90 -3.77 2.34 0.05
C LEU A 90 -2.54 1.78 0.77
N GLU A 91 -1.94 0.75 0.21
CA GLU A 91 -0.72 0.10 0.70
C GLU A 91 0.49 0.71 0.00
N ILE A 92 1.44 1.22 0.77
CA ILE A 92 2.64 1.89 0.26
C ILE A 92 3.83 1.26 0.96
N THR A 93 4.79 0.74 0.21
CA THR A 93 6.01 0.19 0.81
C THR A 93 6.91 1.31 1.38
N GLU A 94 7.69 0.98 2.40
CA GLU A 94 8.69 1.90 2.96
C GLU A 94 9.61 2.46 1.86
N THR A 95 10.08 1.60 0.95
CA THR A 95 10.94 1.99 -0.16
C THR A 95 10.27 3.00 -1.11
N ALA A 96 8.99 2.81 -1.41
CA ALA A 96 8.24 3.74 -2.26
C ALA A 96 8.13 5.12 -1.61
N LEU A 97 7.90 5.18 -0.31
CA LEU A 97 7.91 6.42 0.46
C LEU A 97 9.24 7.16 0.39
N MET A 98 10.34 6.44 0.62
CA MET A 98 11.68 7.02 0.72
C MET A 98 12.23 7.51 -0.62
N SER A 99 11.66 7.14 -1.75
CA SER A 99 12.12 7.51 -3.09
C SER A 99 12.12 9.04 -3.34
N ASP A 100 11.13 9.75 -2.81
CA ASP A 100 11.07 11.22 -2.68
C ASP A 100 10.18 11.55 -1.48
N LEU A 101 10.78 11.46 -0.28
CA LEU A 101 10.04 11.49 0.97
C LEU A 101 9.13 12.72 1.09
N LYS A 102 9.64 13.91 0.78
CA LYS A 102 8.86 15.15 0.94
C LYS A 102 7.64 15.17 0.03
N LYS A 103 7.83 14.92 -1.26
CA LYS A 103 6.76 14.93 -2.26
C LYS A 103 5.72 13.84 -1.96
N ASN A 104 6.20 12.62 -1.67
CA ASN A 104 5.31 11.48 -1.44
C ASN A 104 4.48 11.67 -0.16
N MET A 105 5.07 12.26 0.89
CA MET A 105 4.34 12.60 2.12
C MET A 105 3.24 13.64 1.90
N GLU A 106 3.45 14.63 1.03
CA GLU A 106 2.42 15.62 0.67
C GLU A 106 1.23 14.92 -0.04
N VAL A 107 1.50 14.01 -0.98
CA VAL A 107 0.47 13.23 -1.68
C VAL A 107 -0.30 12.34 -0.71
N ILE A 108 0.42 11.61 0.17
CA ILE A 108 -0.20 10.73 1.17
C ILE A 108 -1.08 11.52 2.13
N LYS A 109 -0.60 12.66 2.59
CA LYS A 109 -1.40 13.54 3.44
C LYS A 109 -2.68 13.98 2.75
N ALA A 110 -2.60 14.40 1.49
CA ALA A 110 -3.77 14.81 0.71
C ALA A 110 -4.78 13.66 0.53
N LEU A 111 -4.30 12.44 0.26
CA LEU A 111 -5.14 11.23 0.15
C LEU A 111 -5.82 10.91 1.50
N ARG A 112 -5.09 11.00 2.60
CA ARG A 112 -5.64 10.77 3.93
C ARG A 112 -6.67 11.85 4.31
N ASP A 113 -6.38 13.11 4.03
CA ASP A 113 -7.30 14.23 4.26
C ASP A 113 -8.58 14.10 3.41
N TYR A 114 -8.49 13.47 2.23
CA TYR A 114 -9.65 13.13 1.39
C TYR A 114 -10.51 12.00 2.00
N GLY A 115 -9.94 11.16 2.87
CA GLY A 115 -10.64 10.12 3.59
C GLY A 115 -10.17 8.69 3.33
N PHE A 116 -9.09 8.50 2.56
CA PHE A 116 -8.48 7.18 2.40
C PHE A 116 -7.78 6.73 3.68
N LYS A 117 -7.67 5.41 3.85
CA LYS A 117 -6.83 4.79 4.87
C LYS A 117 -5.50 4.39 4.27
N ILE A 118 -4.41 4.81 4.90
CA ILE A 118 -3.04 4.59 4.45
C ILE A 118 -2.41 3.47 5.29
N GLU A 119 -1.87 2.47 4.62
CA GLU A 119 -1.13 1.36 5.21
C GLU A 119 0.32 1.40 4.73
N ILE A 120 1.28 1.45 5.66
CA ILE A 120 2.69 1.29 5.32
C ILE A 120 3.02 -0.19 5.36
N ASP A 121 3.51 -0.71 4.24
CA ASP A 121 3.85 -2.12 4.09
C ASP A 121 5.36 -2.35 4.10
N ASP A 122 5.77 -3.59 4.40
CA ASP A 122 7.16 -4.06 4.46
C ASP A 122 8.05 -3.23 5.41
N PHE A 123 7.48 -2.67 6.49
CA PHE A 123 8.27 -1.88 7.44
C PHE A 123 9.34 -2.73 8.11
N GLY A 124 10.59 -2.23 8.04
CA GLY A 124 11.75 -2.92 8.61
C GLY A 124 12.50 -3.80 7.62
N SER A 125 12.06 -3.89 6.35
CA SER A 125 12.79 -4.60 5.30
C SER A 125 14.02 -3.85 4.79
N GLY A 126 14.10 -2.52 5.05
CA GLY A 126 15.15 -1.62 4.60
C GLY A 126 15.85 -0.86 5.73
N TYR A 127 16.47 0.24 5.39
CA TYR A 127 17.07 1.18 6.36
C TYR A 127 15.98 2.10 6.94
N SER A 128 15.05 1.52 7.67
CA SER A 128 13.96 2.26 8.32
C SER A 128 14.50 3.35 9.23
N SER A 129 14.16 4.57 8.93
CA SER A 129 14.46 5.69 9.80
C SER A 129 13.28 5.91 10.74
N LEU A 130 13.49 5.80 12.05
CA LEU A 130 12.47 6.20 13.04
C LEU A 130 12.01 7.66 12.85
N ASN A 131 12.84 8.49 12.20
CA ASN A 131 12.44 9.84 11.82
C ASN A 131 11.27 9.85 10.80
N MET A 132 11.20 8.86 9.91
CA MET A 132 10.09 8.73 8.98
C MET A 132 8.77 8.51 9.72
N LEU A 133 8.75 7.63 10.74
CA LEU A 133 7.55 7.37 11.54
C LEU A 133 7.01 8.60 12.27
N LYS A 134 7.89 9.56 12.60
CA LYS A 134 7.50 10.80 13.27
C LYS A 134 6.65 11.71 12.36
N ASP A 135 6.96 11.70 11.07
CA ASP A 135 6.38 12.64 10.10
C ASP A 135 5.28 11.99 9.24
N ILE A 136 5.20 10.64 9.24
CA ILE A 136 4.25 9.92 8.41
C ILE A 136 2.84 9.97 8.96
N SER A 137 1.90 10.26 8.07
CA SER A 137 0.47 10.23 8.36
C SER A 137 -0.13 8.91 7.86
N ALA A 138 0.10 7.80 8.57
CA ALA A 138 -0.45 6.49 8.25
C ALA A 138 -1.47 6.03 9.31
N ASP A 139 -2.34 5.10 8.93
CA ASP A 139 -3.36 4.51 9.80
C ASP A 139 -2.98 3.09 10.26
N VAL A 140 -2.09 2.42 9.51
CA VAL A 140 -1.61 1.06 9.81
C VAL A 140 -0.14 0.95 9.43
N LEU A 141 0.64 0.29 10.29
CA LEU A 141 2.01 -0.09 10.05
C LEU A 141 2.10 -1.62 9.99
N LYS A 142 2.47 -2.17 8.83
CA LYS A 142 2.67 -3.62 8.65
C LYS A 142 4.15 -3.95 8.76
N ILE A 143 4.49 -4.74 9.73
CA ILE A 143 5.88 -5.16 9.99
C ILE A 143 6.22 -6.34 9.10
N ASP A 144 7.32 -6.23 8.33
CA ASP A 144 7.79 -7.32 7.48
C ASP A 144 8.22 -8.55 8.31
N MET A 145 7.84 -9.74 7.85
CA MET A 145 8.24 -11.00 8.47
C MET A 145 9.75 -11.26 8.44
N ALA A 146 10.47 -10.70 7.47
CA ALA A 146 11.93 -10.79 7.41
C ALA A 146 12.58 -10.10 8.60
N PHE A 147 11.99 -8.99 9.07
CA PHE A 147 12.44 -8.30 10.28
C PHE A 147 12.44 -9.21 11.52
N LEU A 148 11.46 -10.11 11.62
CA LEU A 148 11.35 -11.06 12.74
C LEU A 148 12.35 -12.21 12.66
N ARG A 149 12.87 -12.52 11.45
CA ARG A 149 13.77 -13.65 11.21
C ARG A 149 15.25 -13.27 11.23
N ALA A 150 15.58 -11.98 11.16
CA ALA A 150 16.92 -11.49 10.89
C ALA A 150 17.84 -11.40 12.15
N THR A 151 17.39 -11.85 13.33
CA THR A 151 18.17 -11.73 14.55
C THR A 151 18.75 -13.08 14.96
N GLU A 152 20.11 -13.16 15.05
CA GLU A 152 20.81 -14.30 15.70
C GLU A 152 20.45 -14.42 17.20
N ASN A 153 19.82 -13.38 17.76
CA ASN A 153 19.38 -13.34 19.16
C ASN A 153 17.86 -13.06 19.19
N GLU A 154 17.08 -14.13 19.33
CA GLU A 154 15.62 -14.08 19.38
C GLU A 154 15.07 -13.11 20.44
N ALA A 155 15.73 -13.01 21.62
CA ALA A 155 15.29 -12.11 22.68
C ALA A 155 15.38 -10.64 22.26
N LYS A 156 16.48 -10.23 21.60
CA LYS A 156 16.61 -8.85 21.08
C LYS A 156 15.58 -8.56 19.97
N GLY A 157 15.29 -9.55 19.12
CA GLY A 157 14.25 -9.42 18.09
C GLY A 157 12.90 -9.15 18.69
N GLN A 158 12.56 -9.87 19.74
CA GLN A 158 11.28 -9.71 20.47
C GLN A 158 11.19 -8.34 21.14
N ASP A 159 12.25 -7.88 21.84
CA ASP A 159 12.28 -6.57 22.49
C ASP A 159 12.10 -5.42 21.48
N ILE A 160 12.71 -5.53 20.30
CA ILE A 160 12.57 -4.53 19.25
C ILE A 160 11.15 -4.54 18.68
N LEU A 161 10.58 -5.72 18.44
CA LEU A 161 9.20 -5.86 17.95
C LEU A 161 8.20 -5.23 18.93
N GLU A 162 8.30 -5.55 20.22
CA GLU A 162 7.46 -4.96 21.26
C GLU A 162 7.57 -3.43 21.29
N THR A 163 8.79 -2.92 21.10
CA THR A 163 9.06 -1.48 21.04
C THR A 163 8.36 -0.84 19.83
N ILE A 164 8.44 -1.47 18.64
CA ILE A 164 7.79 -0.96 17.42
C ILE A 164 6.26 -1.00 17.55
N ILE A 165 5.70 -2.08 18.08
CA ILE A 165 4.24 -2.20 18.32
C ILE A 165 3.78 -1.10 19.30
N SER A 166 4.52 -0.91 20.39
CA SER A 166 4.23 0.15 21.36
C SER A 166 4.30 1.54 20.73
N LEU A 167 5.30 1.77 19.87
CA LEU A 167 5.46 3.04 19.17
C LEU A 167 4.31 3.27 18.18
N GLY A 168 3.95 2.28 17.37
CA GLY A 168 2.80 2.35 16.45
C GLY A 168 1.52 2.73 17.19
N GLY A 169 1.22 2.05 18.30
CA GLY A 169 0.07 2.38 19.14
C GLY A 169 0.09 3.81 19.70
N LYS A 170 1.27 4.32 20.11
CA LYS A 170 1.41 5.72 20.56
C LYS A 170 1.24 6.74 19.44
N LEU A 171 1.55 6.37 18.21
CA LEU A 171 1.37 7.21 17.01
C LEU A 171 -0.06 7.10 16.43
N GLY A 172 -0.91 6.23 16.98
CA GLY A 172 -2.29 6.06 16.55
C GLY A 172 -2.45 5.19 15.29
N MET A 173 -1.52 4.30 15.06
CA MET A 173 -1.48 3.33 13.94
C MET A 173 -1.96 1.96 14.38
#